data_511e111e619fdcaa4d0c44d662517b52
#
_entry.id   511e111e619fdcaa4d0c44d662517b52
#
_cell.length_a   1.000
_cell.length_b   1.000
_cell.length_c   1.000
_cell.angle_alpha   90.00
_cell.angle_beta   90.00
_cell.angle_gamma   90.00
#
_symmetry.space_group_name_H-M   'P 1'
#
loop_
_entity.id
_entity.type
_entity.pdbx_description
1 polymer ?
#
loop_
_entity_poly.entity_id
_entity_poly.type
_entity_poly.pdbx_seq_one_letter_code
_entity_poly.pdbx_strand_id
1 'polypeptide(L)' 'MKVVLRNPDRELDVAGGRLLREVLTELAIDPDTVLVIRSGELLTRHDLVDDTDKLEIRPVISGGAL' A
#
# COMPACT_ATOMS: atom_id res chain seq x y z
N MET A 1 6.98 8.02 6.08
CA MET A 1 6.68 7.40 4.77
C MET A 1 5.40 7.94 4.23
N LYS A 2 5.40 8.29 2.96
CA LYS A 2 4.21 8.85 2.31
C LYS A 2 3.44 7.74 1.62
N VAL A 3 2.14 7.68 1.86
CA VAL A 3 1.28 6.69 1.23
C VAL A 3 0.20 7.42 0.45
N VAL A 4 0.14 7.14 -0.85
CA VAL A 4 -0.86 7.73 -1.72
C VAL A 4 -1.93 6.67 -2.01
N LEU A 5 -3.15 6.97 -1.62
CA LEU A 5 -4.28 6.10 -1.92
C LEU A 5 -4.95 6.59 -3.18
N ARG A 6 -5.37 5.66 -4.00
CA ARG A 6 -6.11 5.99 -5.22
C ARG A 6 -7.57 5.62 -5.06
N ASN A 7 -8.42 6.43 -5.61
CA ASN A 7 -9.83 6.15 -5.77
C ASN A 7 -10.59 6.11 -4.44
N PRO A 8 -10.74 7.22 -3.73
CA PRO A 8 -10.29 8.57 -4.11
C PRO A 8 -8.83 8.79 -3.77
N ASP A 9 -8.25 9.77 -4.43
CA ASP A 9 -6.86 10.13 -4.18
C ASP A 9 -6.72 10.77 -2.81
N ARG A 10 -5.85 10.19 -1.99
CA ARG A 10 -5.56 10.69 -0.66
C ARG A 10 -4.10 10.44 -0.36
N GLU A 11 -3.53 11.30 0.46
CA GLU A 11 -2.14 11.19 0.86
C GLU A 11 -2.07 11.11 2.36
N LEU A 12 -1.34 10.11 2.85
CA LEU A 12 -1.20 9.87 4.29
C LEU A 12 0.26 9.78 4.63
N ASP A 13 0.59 10.16 5.88
CA ASP A 13 1.93 9.93 6.42
C ASP A 13 1.85 8.84 7.47
N VAL A 14 2.66 7.81 7.32
CA VAL A 14 2.72 6.73 8.28
C VAL A 14 4.17 6.36 8.54
N ALA A 15 4.41 5.72 9.66
CA ALA A 15 5.77 5.31 10.01
C ALA A 15 6.22 4.15 9.12
N GLY A 16 7.47 4.22 8.66
CA GLY A 16 8.11 3.12 7.95
C GLY A 16 8.91 2.25 8.90
N GLY A 17 9.93 1.58 8.35
CA GLY A 17 10.79 0.71 9.15
C GLY A 17 10.08 -0.56 9.56
N ARG A 18 9.13 -1.03 8.80
CA ARG A 18 8.36 -2.24 9.11
C ARG A 18 7.97 -2.96 7.84
N LEU A 19 7.35 -4.12 8.01
CA LEU A 19 6.84 -4.86 6.87
C LEU A 19 5.60 -4.17 6.32
N LEU A 20 5.41 -4.28 5.02
CA LEU A 20 4.25 -3.68 4.37
C LEU A 20 2.95 -4.15 5.01
N ARG A 21 2.85 -5.42 5.37
CA ARG A 21 1.61 -5.92 5.98
C ARG A 21 1.26 -5.18 7.27
N GLU A 22 2.28 -4.75 8.01
CA GLU A 22 2.05 -4.02 9.25
C GLU A 22 1.50 -2.62 8.97
N VAL A 23 1.99 -2.00 7.92
CA VAL A 23 1.47 -0.70 7.49
C VAL A 23 0.02 -0.84 7.07
N LEU A 24 -0.30 -1.86 6.27
CA LEU A 24 -1.66 -2.05 5.80
C LEU A 24 -2.61 -2.38 6.95
N THR A 25 -2.12 -3.12 7.95
CA THR A 25 -2.93 -3.42 9.12
C THR A 25 -3.27 -2.14 9.88
N GLU A 26 -2.29 -1.27 10.04
CA GLU A 26 -2.51 0.01 10.71
C GLU A 26 -3.54 0.86 9.97
N LEU A 27 -3.51 0.81 8.64
CA LEU A 27 -4.45 1.56 7.82
C LEU A 27 -5.80 0.86 7.64
N ALA A 28 -5.96 -0.31 8.26
CA ALA A 28 -7.17 -1.13 8.14
C ALA A 28 -7.46 -1.52 6.69
N ILE A 29 -6.41 -1.82 5.94
CA ILE A 29 -6.51 -2.22 4.54
C ILE A 29 -6.16 -3.69 4.42
N ASP A 30 -7.03 -4.46 3.78
CA ASP A 30 -6.77 -5.87 3.51
C ASP A 30 -5.75 -5.99 2.37
N PRO A 31 -4.60 -6.63 2.60
CA PRO A 31 -3.58 -6.75 1.56
C PRO A 31 -4.07 -7.43 0.28
N ASP A 32 -5.06 -8.28 0.39
CA ASP A 32 -5.57 -9.01 -0.77
C ASP A 32 -6.46 -8.16 -1.67
N THR A 33 -6.79 -6.96 -1.24
CA THR A 33 -7.70 -6.09 -2.00
C THR A 33 -6.98 -4.95 -2.68
N VAL A 34 -5.67 -4.87 -2.56
CA VAL A 34 -4.92 -3.74 -3.11
C VAL A 34 -3.62 -4.20 -3.76
N LEU A 35 -3.13 -3.35 -4.66
CA LEU A 35 -1.76 -3.45 -5.16
C LEU A 35 -0.97 -2.31 -4.55
N VAL A 36 0.23 -2.59 -4.08
CA VAL A 36 1.10 -1.57 -3.51
C VAL A 36 2.32 -1.44 -4.41
N ILE A 37 2.61 -0.21 -4.82
CA ILE A 37 3.65 0.08 -5.79
C ILE A 37 4.64 1.05 -5.16
N ARG A 38 5.93 0.75 -5.30
CA ARG A 38 7.03 1.61 -4.89
C ARG A 38 7.98 1.75 -6.06
N SER A 39 8.16 2.99 -6.53
CA SER A 39 9.07 3.26 -7.66
C SER A 39 8.78 2.37 -8.87
N GLY A 40 7.52 2.18 -9.18
CA GLY A 40 7.12 1.39 -10.33
C GLY A 40 7.14 -0.11 -10.13
N GLU A 41 7.48 -0.60 -8.93
CA GLU A 41 7.54 -2.03 -8.66
C GLU A 41 6.44 -2.43 -7.70
N LEU A 42 5.84 -3.59 -7.96
CA LEU A 42 4.87 -4.15 -7.05
C LEU A 42 5.57 -4.72 -5.82
N LEU A 43 5.03 -4.39 -4.67
CA LEU A 43 5.53 -4.93 -3.41
C LEU A 43 4.64 -6.07 -2.94
N THR A 44 5.24 -6.96 -2.13
CA THR A 44 4.47 -7.99 -1.45
C THR A 44 4.28 -7.56 0.01
N ARG A 45 3.38 -8.23 0.69
CA ARG A 45 3.13 -7.91 2.11
C ARG A 45 4.34 -8.15 2.99
N HIS A 46 5.32 -8.92 2.51
CA HIS A 46 6.53 -9.24 3.27
C HIS A 46 7.68 -8.30 3.00
N ASP A 47 7.51 -7.32 2.12
CA ASP A 47 8.58 -6.38 1.84
C ASP A 47 8.70 -5.36 2.96
N LEU A 48 9.94 -4.95 3.24
CA LEU A 48 10.19 -3.87 4.20
C LEU A 48 9.99 -2.54 3.52
N VAL A 49 9.41 -1.60 4.25
CA VAL A 49 9.24 -0.22 3.78
C VAL A 49 9.89 0.74 4.77
N ASP A 50 10.48 1.81 4.26
CA ASP A 50 11.23 2.77 5.04
C ASP A 50 10.51 4.10 5.14
N ASP A 51 10.93 4.91 6.13
CA ASP A 51 10.37 6.25 6.30
C ASP A 51 10.56 7.14 5.08
N THR A 52 11.55 6.84 4.25
CA THR A 52 11.84 7.63 3.06
C THR A 52 11.08 7.15 1.83
N ASP A 53 10.34 6.05 1.95
CA ASP A 53 9.63 5.51 0.82
C ASP A 53 8.35 6.29 0.52
N LYS A 54 7.92 6.19 -0.73
CA LYS A 54 6.61 6.67 -1.15
C LYS A 54 5.90 5.51 -1.79
N LEU A 55 4.75 5.16 -1.25
CA LEU A 55 3.96 4.03 -1.72
C LEU A 55 2.71 4.53 -2.41
N GLU A 56 2.31 3.81 -3.43
CA GLU A 56 1.02 4.04 -4.09
C GLU A 56 0.18 2.80 -3.88
N ILE A 57 -1.02 2.96 -3.33
CA ILE A 57 -1.92 1.86 -3.07
C ILE A 57 -3.12 1.98 -4.00
N ARG A 58 -3.33 0.97 -4.82
CA ARG A 58 -4.42 0.95 -5.79
C ARG A 58 -5.37 -0.19 -5.45
N PRO A 59 -6.67 0.07 -5.44
CA PRO A 59 -7.63 -1.02 -5.21
C PRO A 59 -7.65 -1.98 -6.39
N VAL A 60 -7.84 -3.25 -6.07
CA VAL A 60 -8.00 -4.29 -7.09
C VAL A 60 -9.47 -4.64 -7.12
N ILE A 61 -10.07 -4.55 -8.28
CA ILE A 61 -11.47 -4.92 -8.43
C ILE A 61 -11.51 -6.41 -8.76
N SER A 62 -11.52 -7.21 -7.70
CA SER A 62 -11.59 -8.64 -7.91
C SER A 62 -13.03 -9.04 -8.11
N GLY A 63 -13.25 -10.09 -8.81
CA GLY A 63 -14.58 -10.57 -9.04
C GLY A 63 -15.34 -9.78 -10.07
N GLY A 64 -14.98 -8.56 -10.26
CA GLY A 64 -15.57 -7.80 -11.33
C GLY A 64 -15.27 -8.42 -12.66
N ALA A 65 -14.34 -9.29 -12.66
CA ALA A 65 -13.99 -9.98 -13.87
C ALA A 65 -15.02 -10.97 -14.29
N LEU A 66 -16.00 -11.16 -13.54
CA LEU A 66 -16.94 -12.14 -13.89
C LEU A 66 -17.92 -11.90 -14.88
#